data_01a3220473c979184f70ee9f63a3df29
#
_entry.id   01a3220473c979184f70ee9f63a3df29
#
_cell.length_a   1.000
_cell.length_b   1.000
_cell.length_c   1.000
_cell.angle_alpha   90.00
_cell.angle_beta   90.00
_cell.angle_gamma   90.00
#
_symmetry.space_group_name_H-M   'P 1'
#
loop_
_entity.id
_entity.type
_entity.pdbx_description
1 polymer ?
#
loop_
_entity_poly.entity_id
_entity_poly.type
_entity_poly.pdbx_seq_one_letter_code
_entity_poly.pdbx_strand_id
1 'polypeptide(L)'
;MAGSGGYWLAVDADAIVAEPATLTGSIGVVGGKLSFAGLARQLGVGLALAGGSEHATMASPLTSFSDGEAARRDALLDATYQDFLARVAAGRKLEPAVVREVAQGRVWTGRQALERGLVDRVGGLWTALAAVQDCLDLPATAALQLVHPTTVSGGADLLQHVLGVSVQAVLPSLLASVSAALRPELLTLLHGIELRG
;
A
#
# COMPACT_ATOMS: atom_id res chain seq x y z
N MET A 1 13.50 -0.89 0.50
CA MET A 1 12.87 0.19 -0.28
C MET A 1 11.65 0.69 0.48
N ALA A 2 11.51 2.00 0.63
CA ALA A 2 10.34 2.64 1.23
C ALA A 2 10.04 3.93 0.46
N GLY A 3 9.19 3.86 -0.53
CA GLY A 3 8.77 5.00 -1.34
C GLY A 3 7.26 5.19 -1.32
N SER A 4 6.77 6.36 -1.72
CA SER A 4 5.35 6.68 -1.75
C SER A 4 4.67 6.41 -0.38
N GLY A 5 3.65 5.57 -0.31
CA GLY A 5 3.00 5.19 0.94
C GLY A 5 3.94 4.62 2.01
N GLY A 6 5.02 3.91 1.61
CA GLY A 6 6.05 3.45 2.54
C GLY A 6 6.85 4.59 3.17
N TYR A 7 7.14 5.65 2.40
CA TYR A 7 7.76 6.85 2.93
C TYR A 7 6.79 7.67 3.78
N TRP A 8 5.51 7.71 3.39
CA TRP A 8 4.44 8.33 4.19
C TRP A 8 4.38 7.76 5.61
N LEU A 9 4.52 6.42 5.75
CA LEU A 9 4.53 5.79 7.08
C LEU A 9 5.81 6.10 7.87
N ALA A 10 6.95 6.27 7.19
CA ALA A 10 8.24 6.48 7.84
C ALA A 10 8.49 7.95 8.24
N VAL A 11 7.82 8.91 7.60
CA VAL A 11 8.18 10.33 7.67
C VAL A 11 8.07 10.94 9.06
N ASP A 12 7.20 10.42 9.91
CA ASP A 12 6.97 10.88 11.28
C ASP A 12 7.85 10.16 12.33
N ALA A 13 8.76 9.27 11.90
CA ALA A 13 9.68 8.60 12.81
C ALA A 13 10.75 9.58 13.36
N ASP A 14 11.21 9.33 14.59
CA ASP A 14 12.27 10.13 15.23
C ASP A 14 13.58 10.10 14.45
N ALA A 15 13.87 8.97 13.77
CA ALA A 15 15.01 8.84 12.87
C ALA A 15 14.69 7.88 11.72
N ILE A 16 15.09 8.25 10.51
CA ILE A 16 15.00 7.42 9.32
C ILE A 16 16.43 7.05 8.89
N VAL A 17 16.69 5.75 8.84
CA VAL A 17 17.96 5.19 8.39
C VAL A 17 17.78 4.46 7.08
N ALA A 18 18.60 4.73 6.09
CA ALA A 18 18.55 4.08 4.79
C ALA A 18 19.94 3.65 4.33
N GLU A 19 20.07 2.49 3.70
CA GLU A 19 21.33 2.13 3.05
C GLU A 19 21.60 3.03 1.83
N PRO A 20 22.88 3.21 1.43
CA PRO A 20 23.25 4.17 0.38
C PRO A 20 22.46 4.02 -0.93
N ALA A 21 22.12 2.78 -1.31
CA ALA A 21 21.40 2.44 -2.54
C ALA A 21 19.90 2.20 -2.33
N THR A 22 19.38 2.31 -1.12
CA THR A 22 17.94 2.17 -0.84
C THR A 22 17.15 3.20 -1.62
N LEU A 23 16.15 2.76 -2.37
CA LEU A 23 15.23 3.66 -3.06
C LEU A 23 14.14 4.12 -2.09
N THR A 24 13.96 5.46 -2.01
CA THR A 24 12.98 6.11 -1.13
C THR A 24 12.42 7.40 -1.76
N GLY A 25 11.65 8.16 -1.01
CA GLY A 25 10.93 9.32 -1.53
C GLY A 25 9.68 8.91 -2.30
N SER A 26 9.65 9.11 -3.61
CA SER A 26 8.44 8.92 -4.43
C SER A 26 7.24 9.66 -3.83
N ILE A 27 7.49 10.92 -3.38
CA ILE A 27 6.48 11.79 -2.78
C ILE A 27 5.59 12.31 -3.88
N GLY A 28 4.51 11.62 -4.12
CA GLY A 28 3.58 11.88 -5.19
C GLY A 28 2.36 10.97 -5.10
N VAL A 29 1.36 11.28 -5.90
CA VAL A 29 0.12 10.52 -5.99
C VAL A 29 -0.21 10.28 -7.45
N VAL A 30 -0.59 9.07 -7.78
CA VAL A 30 -1.10 8.70 -9.10
C VAL A 30 -2.41 7.95 -8.94
N GLY A 31 -3.34 8.18 -9.84
CA GLY A 31 -4.62 7.48 -9.81
C GLY A 31 -5.27 7.45 -11.18
N GLY A 32 -5.96 6.36 -11.46
CA GLY A 32 -6.65 6.16 -12.72
C GLY A 32 -7.36 4.82 -12.73
N LYS A 33 -8.02 4.52 -13.84
CA LYS A 33 -8.60 3.20 -14.09
C LYS A 33 -8.40 2.78 -15.54
N LEU A 34 -8.31 1.48 -15.75
CA LEU A 34 -8.44 0.90 -17.09
C LEU A 34 -9.93 0.73 -17.41
N SER A 35 -10.36 1.19 -18.60
CA SER A 35 -11.73 1.00 -19.05
C SER A 35 -11.77 -0.01 -20.21
N PHE A 36 -12.56 -1.06 -20.03
CA PHE A 36 -12.81 -2.09 -21.02
C PHE A 36 -14.14 -1.88 -21.76
N ALA A 37 -14.82 -0.75 -21.58
CA ALA A 37 -16.11 -0.45 -22.22
C ALA A 37 -16.05 -0.51 -23.75
N GLY A 38 -14.94 -0.09 -24.35
CA GLY A 38 -14.75 -0.17 -25.81
C GLY A 38 -14.65 -1.62 -26.30
N LEU A 39 -13.88 -2.44 -25.62
CA LEU A 39 -13.72 -3.86 -25.93
C LEU A 39 -15.05 -4.62 -25.78
N ALA A 40 -15.77 -4.38 -24.69
CA ALA A 40 -17.07 -5.01 -24.45
C ALA A 40 -18.04 -4.72 -25.60
N ARG A 41 -18.12 -3.49 -26.07
CA ARG A 41 -18.94 -3.11 -27.24
C ARG A 41 -18.52 -3.84 -28.51
N GLN A 42 -17.22 -3.96 -28.77
CA GLN A 42 -16.71 -4.67 -29.95
C GLN A 42 -17.06 -6.15 -29.92
N LEU A 43 -17.12 -6.76 -28.73
CA LEU A 43 -17.50 -8.15 -28.53
C LEU A 43 -19.01 -8.35 -28.43
N GLY A 44 -19.83 -7.33 -28.63
CA GLY A 44 -21.29 -7.40 -28.51
C GLY A 44 -21.81 -7.61 -27.10
N VAL A 45 -20.98 -7.33 -26.08
CA VAL A 45 -21.36 -7.45 -24.67
C VAL A 45 -22.08 -6.17 -24.24
N GLY A 46 -23.37 -6.28 -23.94
CA GLY A 46 -24.16 -5.21 -23.34
C GLY A 46 -23.88 -5.12 -21.84
N LEU A 47 -23.66 -3.90 -21.35
CA LEU A 47 -23.40 -3.62 -19.94
C LEU A 47 -24.56 -2.79 -19.39
N ALA A 48 -25.21 -3.30 -18.34
CA ALA A 48 -26.16 -2.55 -17.55
C ALA A 48 -25.51 -2.21 -16.19
N LEU A 49 -25.40 -0.93 -15.88
CA LEU A 49 -24.88 -0.46 -14.62
C LEU A 49 -26.04 0.09 -13.79
N ALA A 50 -26.26 -0.49 -12.62
CA ALA A 50 -27.17 0.05 -11.63
C ALA A 50 -26.34 0.85 -10.60
N GLY A 51 -26.53 2.15 -10.56
CA GLY A 51 -25.85 3.05 -9.63
C GLY A 51 -26.86 3.97 -8.96
N GLY A 52 -26.70 4.18 -7.65
CA GLY A 52 -27.59 5.03 -6.84
C GLY A 52 -27.13 6.48 -6.72
N SER A 53 -25.92 6.83 -7.24
CA SER A 53 -25.38 8.17 -7.16
C SER A 53 -24.60 8.53 -8.43
N GLU A 54 -24.36 9.81 -8.64
CA GLU A 54 -23.65 10.37 -9.79
C GLU A 54 -22.26 9.75 -10.01
N HIS A 55 -21.58 9.36 -8.92
CA HIS A 55 -20.23 8.79 -8.97
C HIS A 55 -20.15 7.29 -8.64
N ALA A 56 -21.29 6.60 -8.66
CA ALA A 56 -21.34 5.17 -8.31
C ALA A 56 -20.51 4.28 -9.23
N THR A 57 -20.24 4.72 -10.46
CA THR A 57 -19.47 3.99 -11.46
C THR A 57 -18.01 4.41 -11.56
N MET A 58 -17.57 5.34 -10.71
CA MET A 58 -16.22 5.93 -10.75
C MET A 58 -15.11 4.88 -10.70
N ALA A 59 -15.26 3.82 -9.90
CA ALA A 59 -14.29 2.73 -9.80
C ALA A 59 -14.54 1.58 -10.82
N SER A 60 -15.63 1.61 -11.58
CA SER A 60 -15.97 0.53 -12.51
C SER A 60 -15.01 0.50 -13.71
N PRO A 61 -14.44 -0.67 -14.05
CA PRO A 61 -13.62 -0.84 -15.26
C PRO A 61 -14.50 -0.92 -16.53
N LEU A 62 -15.82 -0.96 -16.38
CA LEU A 62 -16.77 -1.12 -17.50
C LEU A 62 -17.26 0.21 -18.06
N THR A 63 -16.83 1.34 -17.46
CA THR A 63 -17.12 2.69 -17.94
C THR A 63 -15.86 3.52 -18.01
N SER A 64 -15.79 4.49 -18.91
CA SER A 64 -14.84 5.60 -18.82
C SER A 64 -15.28 6.56 -17.73
N PHE A 65 -14.40 7.44 -17.28
CA PHE A 65 -14.81 8.53 -16.41
C PHE A 65 -15.75 9.48 -17.16
N SER A 66 -16.82 9.91 -16.49
CA SER A 66 -17.54 11.11 -16.88
C SER A 66 -16.70 12.35 -16.51
N ASP A 67 -17.08 13.52 -17.03
CA ASP A 67 -16.39 14.78 -16.69
C ASP A 67 -16.46 15.06 -15.18
N GLY A 68 -17.60 14.80 -14.55
CA GLY A 68 -17.79 14.93 -13.10
C GLY A 68 -16.93 13.95 -12.29
N GLU A 69 -16.85 12.69 -12.73
CA GLU A 69 -15.99 11.67 -12.11
C GLU A 69 -14.50 12.01 -12.29
N ALA A 70 -14.10 12.52 -13.46
CA ALA A 70 -12.73 12.96 -13.73
C ALA A 70 -12.35 14.13 -12.82
N ALA A 71 -13.18 15.15 -12.73
CA ALA A 71 -12.98 16.30 -11.86
C ALA A 71 -12.90 15.87 -10.37
N ARG A 72 -13.77 14.96 -9.94
CA ARG A 72 -13.74 14.42 -8.56
C ARG A 72 -12.47 13.64 -8.27
N ARG A 73 -12.01 12.81 -9.21
CA ARG A 73 -10.73 12.10 -9.10
C ARG A 73 -9.57 13.06 -8.96
N ASP A 74 -9.50 14.08 -9.82
CA ASP A 74 -8.40 15.04 -9.81
C ASP A 74 -8.37 15.81 -8.48
N ALA A 75 -9.51 16.28 -8.00
CA ALA A 75 -9.61 16.92 -6.69
C ALA A 75 -9.15 16.02 -5.54
N LEU A 76 -9.47 14.71 -5.60
CA LEU A 76 -9.01 13.74 -4.60
C LEU A 76 -7.50 13.53 -4.65
N LEU A 77 -6.93 13.41 -5.85
CA LEU A 77 -5.48 13.26 -6.04
C LEU A 77 -4.74 14.51 -5.54
N ASP A 78 -5.24 15.70 -5.87
CA ASP A 78 -4.65 16.95 -5.42
C ASP A 78 -4.70 17.09 -3.90
N ALA A 79 -5.84 16.81 -3.26
CA ALA A 79 -5.96 16.84 -1.82
C ALA A 79 -4.98 15.87 -1.15
N THR A 80 -4.91 14.62 -1.64
CA THR A 80 -3.99 13.61 -1.10
C THR A 80 -2.52 14.04 -1.30
N TYR A 81 -2.20 14.66 -2.42
CA TYR A 81 -0.85 15.17 -2.67
C TYR A 81 -0.48 16.31 -1.73
N GLN A 82 -1.38 17.28 -1.49
CA GLN A 82 -1.15 18.36 -0.55
C GLN A 82 -0.95 17.83 0.89
N ASP A 83 -1.75 16.85 1.32
CA ASP A 83 -1.58 16.19 2.62
C ASP A 83 -0.22 15.51 2.73
N PHE A 84 0.24 14.83 1.67
CA PHE A 84 1.55 14.21 1.67
C PHE A 84 2.68 15.24 1.80
N LEU A 85 2.61 16.33 1.03
CA LEU A 85 3.59 17.42 1.13
C LEU A 85 3.61 18.03 2.52
N ALA A 86 2.45 18.30 3.11
CA ALA A 86 2.33 18.88 4.44
C ALA A 86 2.93 17.96 5.52
N ARG A 87 2.63 16.65 5.44
CA ARG A 87 3.18 15.65 6.35
C ARG A 87 4.71 15.57 6.24
N VAL A 88 5.26 15.55 5.01
CA VAL A 88 6.71 15.56 4.80
C VAL A 88 7.34 16.83 5.37
N ALA A 89 6.74 17.99 5.13
CA ALA A 89 7.24 19.27 5.67
C ALA A 89 7.29 19.24 7.21
N ALA A 90 6.22 18.75 7.85
CA ALA A 90 6.14 18.64 9.30
C ALA A 90 7.14 17.60 9.87
N GLY A 91 7.10 16.36 9.37
CA GLY A 91 7.91 15.26 9.88
C GLY A 91 9.40 15.45 9.65
N ARG A 92 9.78 16.06 8.52
CA ARG A 92 11.18 16.35 8.20
C ARG A 92 11.64 17.75 8.60
N LYS A 93 10.75 18.58 9.16
CA LYS A 93 11.02 19.98 9.55
C LYS A 93 11.60 20.79 8.38
N LEU A 94 11.08 20.54 7.17
CA LEU A 94 11.49 21.21 5.93
C LEU A 94 10.49 22.29 5.55
N GLU A 95 10.98 23.36 4.94
CA GLU A 95 10.11 24.37 4.35
C GLU A 95 9.28 23.78 3.21
N PRO A 96 7.97 24.11 3.09
CA PRO A 96 7.10 23.56 2.06
C PRO A 96 7.61 23.74 0.63
N ALA A 97 8.34 24.82 0.35
CA ALA A 97 8.97 25.06 -0.94
C ALA A 97 10.03 24.01 -1.25
N VAL A 98 10.91 23.70 -0.29
CA VAL A 98 11.95 22.67 -0.41
C VAL A 98 11.32 21.29 -0.63
N VAL A 99 10.25 20.97 0.11
CA VAL A 99 9.55 19.70 -0.08
C VAL A 99 9.01 19.57 -1.50
N ARG A 100 8.43 20.64 -2.06
CA ARG A 100 7.93 20.63 -3.46
C ARG A 100 9.04 20.35 -4.48
N GLU A 101 10.24 20.85 -4.25
CA GLU A 101 11.39 20.62 -5.14
C GLU A 101 11.86 19.17 -5.14
N VAL A 102 11.77 18.47 -4.01
CA VAL A 102 12.21 17.07 -3.88
C VAL A 102 11.09 16.04 -4.07
N ALA A 103 9.84 16.50 -4.15
CA ALA A 103 8.64 15.68 -4.36
C ALA A 103 8.38 15.37 -5.85
N GLN A 104 7.16 15.53 -6.33
CA GLN A 104 6.70 15.29 -7.71
C GLN A 104 6.92 13.84 -8.17
N GLY A 105 6.79 12.88 -7.24
CA GLY A 105 6.98 11.47 -7.52
C GLY A 105 8.44 11.04 -7.75
N ARG A 106 9.41 11.94 -7.54
CA ARG A 106 10.83 11.62 -7.73
C ARG A 106 11.29 10.60 -6.71
N VAL A 107 12.12 9.68 -7.18
CA VAL A 107 12.73 8.62 -6.38
C VAL A 107 14.20 8.99 -6.11
N TRP A 108 14.63 8.79 -4.88
CA TRP A 108 15.96 9.10 -4.44
C TRP A 108 16.65 7.85 -3.89
N THR A 109 17.95 7.74 -4.09
CA THR A 109 18.77 6.78 -3.32
C THR A 109 18.91 7.27 -1.88
N GLY A 110 19.24 6.38 -0.93
CA GLY A 110 19.43 6.77 0.47
C GLY A 110 20.46 7.89 0.65
N ARG A 111 21.54 7.87 -0.13
CA ARG A 111 22.54 8.95 -0.13
C ARG A 111 21.94 10.29 -0.60
N GLN A 112 21.23 10.27 -1.72
CA GLN A 112 20.56 11.46 -2.24
C GLN A 112 19.46 11.96 -1.32
N ALA A 113 18.76 11.05 -0.64
CA ALA A 113 17.73 11.38 0.32
C ALA A 113 18.31 12.07 1.57
N LEU A 114 19.50 11.64 2.03
CA LEU A 114 20.20 12.30 3.12
C LEU A 114 20.56 13.76 2.76
N GLU A 115 21.12 13.98 1.57
CA GLU A 115 21.46 15.32 1.07
C GLU A 115 20.26 16.27 0.99
N ARG A 116 19.04 15.71 0.91
CA ARG A 116 17.76 16.42 0.78
C ARG A 116 16.96 16.49 2.08
N GLY A 117 17.52 15.98 3.18
CA GLY A 117 16.86 15.95 4.48
C GLY A 117 15.69 14.96 4.56
N LEU A 118 15.56 14.06 3.59
CA LEU A 118 14.48 13.07 3.57
C LEU A 118 14.77 11.86 4.47
N VAL A 119 16.02 11.60 4.81
CA VAL A 119 16.47 10.61 5.80
C VAL A 119 17.51 11.23 6.70
N ASP A 120 17.77 10.63 7.86
CA ASP A 120 18.66 11.19 8.89
C ASP A 120 20.05 10.58 8.84
N ARG A 121 20.14 9.30 8.47
CA ARG A 121 21.43 8.57 8.43
C ARG A 121 21.49 7.61 7.25
N VAL A 122 22.70 7.41 6.76
CA VAL A 122 22.99 6.36 5.77
C VAL A 122 23.68 5.21 6.47
N GLY A 123 23.12 4.01 6.36
CA GLY A 123 23.63 2.78 6.96
C GLY A 123 22.60 1.68 7.04
N GLY A 124 23.00 0.52 7.56
CA GLY A 124 22.17 -0.66 7.74
C GLY A 124 21.67 -0.80 9.18
N LEU A 125 21.35 -2.05 9.56
CA LEU A 125 20.77 -2.39 10.86
C LEU A 125 21.58 -1.82 12.06
N TRP A 126 22.91 -1.92 12.03
CA TRP A 126 23.74 -1.40 13.13
C TRP A 126 23.62 0.11 13.29
N THR A 127 23.51 0.84 12.19
CA THR A 127 23.26 2.29 12.22
C THR A 127 21.86 2.59 12.78
N ALA A 128 20.87 1.78 12.45
CA ALA A 128 19.52 1.93 12.99
C ALA A 128 19.49 1.65 14.51
N LEU A 129 20.19 0.62 14.99
CA LEU A 129 20.29 0.34 16.42
C LEU A 129 20.99 1.46 17.18
N ALA A 130 22.07 2.02 16.62
CA ALA A 130 22.72 3.20 17.20
C ALA A 130 21.78 4.42 17.23
N ALA A 131 20.98 4.63 16.19
CA ALA A 131 19.96 5.69 16.18
C ALA A 131 18.91 5.50 17.29
N VAL A 132 18.46 4.25 17.54
CA VAL A 132 17.56 3.95 18.67
C VAL A 132 18.21 4.26 20.01
N GLN A 133 19.49 3.89 20.21
CA GLN A 133 20.22 4.23 21.44
C GLN A 133 20.30 5.75 21.65
N ASP A 134 20.61 6.49 20.58
CA ASP A 134 20.66 7.96 20.63
C ASP A 134 19.30 8.59 20.95
N CYS A 135 18.22 8.11 20.32
CA CYS A 135 16.85 8.61 20.57
C CYS A 135 16.36 8.33 22.00
N LEU A 136 16.92 7.30 22.66
CA LEU A 136 16.57 6.90 24.04
C LEU A 136 17.58 7.38 25.07
N ASP A 137 18.58 8.20 24.69
CA ASP A 137 19.68 8.65 25.55
C ASP A 137 20.41 7.48 26.23
N LEU A 138 20.54 6.33 25.56
CA LEU A 138 21.21 5.16 26.07
C LEU A 138 22.71 5.19 25.71
N PRO A 139 23.59 4.69 26.61
CA PRO A 139 25.00 4.55 26.29
C PRO A 139 25.18 3.53 25.14
N ALA A 140 26.20 3.73 24.29
CA ALA A 140 26.52 2.83 23.18
C ALA A 140 26.77 1.37 23.58
N THR A 141 27.05 1.12 24.87
CA THR A 141 27.26 -0.20 25.47
C THR A 141 25.96 -0.84 25.96
N ALA A 142 24.81 -0.13 25.88
CA ALA A 142 23.53 -0.68 26.33
C ALA A 142 23.14 -1.89 25.46
N ALA A 143 22.77 -2.98 26.11
CA ALA A 143 22.27 -4.15 25.42
C ALA A 143 20.84 -3.89 24.90
N LEU A 144 20.65 -4.05 23.62
CA LEU A 144 19.33 -4.01 22.98
C LEU A 144 18.85 -5.42 22.69
N GLN A 145 17.60 -5.72 23.07
CA GLN A 145 16.96 -6.98 22.72
C GLN A 145 16.13 -6.77 21.44
N LEU A 146 16.51 -7.48 20.37
CA LEU A 146 15.71 -7.54 19.15
C LEU A 146 14.56 -8.54 19.36
N VAL A 147 13.34 -8.04 19.35
CA VAL A 147 12.13 -8.85 19.38
C VAL A 147 11.54 -8.90 17.98
N HIS A 148 11.49 -10.10 17.38
CA HIS A 148 10.76 -10.31 16.15
C HIS A 148 9.30 -10.59 16.50
N PRO A 149 8.36 -9.68 16.25
CA PRO A 149 6.95 -10.03 16.37
C PRO A 149 6.67 -11.16 15.38
N THR A 150 6.00 -12.22 15.86
CA THR A 150 5.52 -13.28 14.98
C THR A 150 4.69 -12.63 13.88
N THR A 151 5.17 -12.70 12.64
CA THR A 151 4.39 -12.25 11.49
C THR A 151 3.15 -13.10 11.44
N VAL A 152 1.99 -12.48 11.63
CA VAL A 152 0.70 -13.09 11.30
C VAL A 152 0.70 -13.23 9.78
N SER A 153 1.16 -14.37 9.30
CA SER A 153 1.27 -14.65 7.86
C SER A 153 -0.08 -15.09 7.33
N GLY A 154 -0.89 -14.08 6.95
CA GLY A 154 -2.18 -14.30 6.27
C GLY A 154 -3.40 -14.04 7.14
N GLY A 155 -4.54 -13.78 6.47
CA GLY A 155 -5.83 -13.56 7.15
C GLY A 155 -6.30 -14.75 8.00
N ALA A 156 -5.79 -15.95 7.73
CA ALA A 156 -6.05 -17.15 8.50
C ALA A 156 -5.46 -17.08 9.92
N ASP A 157 -4.23 -16.60 10.07
CA ASP A 157 -3.56 -16.45 11.36
C ASP A 157 -4.16 -15.29 12.16
N LEU A 158 -4.60 -14.21 11.47
CA LEU A 158 -5.32 -13.12 12.10
C LEU A 158 -6.65 -13.61 12.70
N LEU A 159 -7.42 -14.40 11.93
CA LEU A 159 -8.67 -14.99 12.41
C LEU A 159 -8.45 -15.93 13.59
N GLN A 160 -7.39 -16.72 13.59
CA GLN A 160 -7.04 -17.58 14.71
C GLN A 160 -6.66 -16.79 15.96
N HIS A 161 -5.90 -15.70 15.81
CA HIS A 161 -5.47 -14.87 16.94
C HIS A 161 -6.59 -14.01 17.54
N VAL A 162 -7.46 -13.46 16.67
CA VAL A 162 -8.53 -12.54 17.09
C VAL A 162 -9.80 -13.29 17.52
N LEU A 163 -10.12 -14.39 16.84
CA LEU A 163 -11.39 -15.10 17.07
C LEU A 163 -11.19 -16.45 17.78
N GLY A 164 -9.95 -16.90 17.98
CA GLY A 164 -9.65 -18.22 18.56
C GLY A 164 -10.11 -19.40 17.66
N VAL A 165 -10.44 -19.10 16.38
CA VAL A 165 -10.98 -20.08 15.44
C VAL A 165 -9.90 -20.50 14.45
N SER A 166 -9.51 -21.77 14.45
CA SER A 166 -8.63 -22.32 13.44
C SER A 166 -9.34 -22.41 12.09
N VAL A 167 -8.88 -21.64 11.09
CA VAL A 167 -9.41 -21.71 9.72
C VAL A 167 -9.29 -23.12 9.13
N GLN A 168 -8.26 -23.86 9.53
CA GLN A 168 -8.08 -25.27 9.14
C GLN A 168 -9.18 -26.19 9.68
N ALA A 169 -9.80 -25.83 10.82
CA ALA A 169 -10.92 -26.61 11.37
C ALA A 169 -12.27 -26.28 10.68
N VAL A 170 -12.41 -25.05 10.16
CA VAL A 170 -13.68 -24.56 9.56
C VAL A 170 -13.70 -24.73 8.04
N LEU A 171 -12.55 -24.68 7.37
CA LEU A 171 -12.44 -24.76 5.92
C LEU A 171 -13.04 -26.05 5.33
N PRO A 172 -12.83 -27.26 5.90
CA PRO A 172 -13.42 -28.49 5.39
C PRO A 172 -14.95 -28.50 5.46
N SER A 173 -15.53 -27.95 6.53
CA SER A 173 -16.99 -27.89 6.69
C SER A 173 -17.62 -26.84 5.76
N LEU A 174 -16.95 -25.72 5.50
CA LEU A 174 -17.36 -24.73 4.51
C LEU A 174 -17.27 -25.29 3.08
N LEU A 175 -16.17 -25.96 2.74
CA LEU A 175 -16.02 -26.60 1.43
C LEU A 175 -17.05 -27.72 1.22
N ALA A 176 -17.35 -28.50 2.25
CA ALA A 176 -18.40 -29.51 2.18
C ALA A 176 -19.79 -28.91 1.98
N SER A 177 -20.12 -27.80 2.64
CA SER A 177 -21.40 -27.11 2.45
C SER A 177 -21.50 -26.43 1.08
N VAL A 178 -20.40 -25.86 0.58
CA VAL A 178 -20.36 -25.26 -0.77
C VAL A 178 -20.45 -26.35 -1.85
N SER A 179 -19.74 -27.49 -1.68
CA SER A 179 -19.84 -28.59 -2.64
C SER A 179 -21.21 -29.27 -2.66
N ALA A 180 -21.91 -29.30 -1.52
CA ALA A 180 -23.28 -29.80 -1.43
C ALA A 180 -24.30 -28.83 -2.05
N ALA A 181 -24.03 -27.53 -2.11
CA ALA A 181 -24.88 -26.50 -2.69
C ALA A 181 -24.62 -26.30 -4.20
N LEU A 182 -23.49 -26.74 -4.72
CA LEU A 182 -23.18 -26.65 -6.17
C LEU A 182 -23.79 -27.81 -6.93
N ARG A 183 -24.51 -27.48 -8.02
CA ARG A 183 -25.03 -28.51 -8.93
C ARG A 183 -23.88 -29.34 -9.53
N PRO A 184 -24.06 -30.65 -9.75
CA PRO A 184 -23.03 -31.55 -10.28
C PRO A 184 -22.35 -31.06 -11.57
N GLU A 185 -23.09 -30.31 -12.38
CA GLU A 185 -22.63 -29.74 -13.66
C GLU A 185 -21.54 -28.66 -13.50
N LEU A 186 -21.47 -27.99 -12.34
CA LEU A 186 -20.43 -27.00 -12.05
C LEU A 186 -19.17 -27.63 -11.50
N LEU A 187 -19.23 -28.79 -10.89
CA LEU A 187 -18.09 -29.52 -10.35
C LEU A 187 -17.15 -30.04 -11.47
N THR A 188 -17.67 -30.36 -12.63
CA THR A 188 -16.88 -30.77 -13.80
C THR A 188 -16.08 -29.63 -14.43
N LEU A 189 -16.50 -28.37 -14.29
CA LEU A 189 -15.79 -27.18 -14.75
C LEU A 189 -14.62 -26.81 -13.85
N LEU A 190 -14.70 -27.13 -12.55
CA LEU A 190 -13.64 -26.82 -11.58
C LEU A 190 -12.46 -27.81 -11.61
N HIS A 191 -12.67 -29.05 -12.09
CA HIS A 191 -11.61 -30.06 -12.23
C HIS A 191 -10.63 -29.78 -13.39
N GLY A 192 -10.90 -28.79 -14.24
CA GLY A 192 -10.03 -28.37 -15.34
C GLY A 192 -9.08 -27.23 -15.02
N ILE A 193 -9.10 -26.68 -13.80
CA ILE A 193 -8.22 -25.58 -13.40
C ILE A 193 -7.04 -26.15 -12.60
N GLU A 194 -5.95 -26.53 -13.30
CA GLU A 194 -4.65 -26.75 -12.67
C GLU A 194 -4.09 -25.40 -12.22
N LEU A 195 -4.09 -25.16 -10.90
CA LEU A 195 -3.30 -24.10 -10.30
C LEU A 195 -1.82 -24.53 -10.31
N ARG A 196 -1.09 -24.07 -11.32
CA ARG A 196 0.40 -24.13 -11.27
C ARG A 196 0.87 -23.06 -10.30
N GLY A 197 1.53 -23.51 -9.21
CA GLY A 197 2.27 -22.67 -8.26
C GLY A 197 3.54 -22.07 -8.84
#